data_2c59b000aa6216557c3b19dade6a6eee
#
_entry.id   2c59b000aa6216557c3b19dade6a6eee
#
_cell.length_a   1.000
_cell.length_b   1.000
_cell.length_c   1.000
_cell.angle_alpha   90.00
_cell.angle_beta   90.00
_cell.angle_gamma   90.00
#
_symmetry.space_group_name_H-M   'P 1'
#
loop_
_entity.id
_entity.type
_entity.pdbx_description
1 polymer ?
#
loop_
_entity_poly.entity_id
_entity_poly.type
_entity_poly.pdbx_seq_one_letter_code
_entity_poly.pdbx_strand_id
1 'polypeptide(L)'
;MNYLRRRFSSGDLQGELKEENALPSTGVLNFKKGPSPSAPSSPSKSPNAASGLAKGLFTQKPAYNKDRCKILLVIDDQHTDWSKYFRGRKLFGDWDIRVEQAEFSEINLAAYSETGCMVDIQVNRQGTKVVRSFKPDFLLIRQHVRDACEDWRNLLLGFQYGGIPSINSLPSLYNFLDKPWVFARLIQIQRKLGKENFPLIEQAYYPNHREMGDSG
;
A
#
# COMPACT_ATOMS: atom_id res chain seq x y z
N MET A 1 -11.95 10.42 -23.70
CA MET A 1 -13.29 9.94 -23.32
C MET A 1 -13.74 8.65 -24.04
N ASN A 2 -13.01 8.13 -25.02
CA ASN A 2 -13.41 6.94 -25.77
C ASN A 2 -12.98 5.60 -25.16
N TYR A 3 -12.08 5.60 -24.18
CA TYR A 3 -11.56 4.36 -23.57
C TYR A 3 -12.52 3.74 -22.55
N LEU A 4 -13.31 4.56 -21.85
CA LEU A 4 -14.30 4.08 -20.88
C LEU A 4 -15.59 3.57 -21.54
N ARG A 5 -15.93 4.05 -22.75
CA ARG A 5 -17.12 3.56 -23.46
C ARG A 5 -16.99 2.15 -24.03
N ARG A 6 -15.75 1.68 -24.28
CA ARG A 6 -15.52 0.31 -24.80
C ARG A 6 -15.62 -0.78 -23.73
N ARG A 7 -15.50 -0.44 -22.45
CA ARG A 7 -15.54 -1.43 -21.35
C ARG A 7 -16.94 -1.73 -20.82
N PHE A 8 -17.96 -0.98 -21.24
CA PHE A 8 -19.35 -1.17 -20.78
C PHE A 8 -20.33 -1.35 -21.96
N SER A 9 -19.87 -1.83 -23.09
CA SER A 9 -20.75 -2.19 -24.21
C SER A 9 -21.37 -3.56 -23.90
N SER A 10 -22.70 -3.57 -23.86
CA SER A 10 -23.52 -4.78 -23.59
C SER A 10 -23.27 -5.96 -24.59
N GLY A 11 -22.44 -5.77 -25.63
CA GLY A 11 -22.07 -6.81 -26.57
C GLY A 11 -21.06 -7.83 -26.02
N ASP A 12 -20.24 -7.44 -25.03
CA ASP A 12 -19.20 -8.32 -24.46
C ASP A 12 -19.76 -9.30 -23.42
N LEU A 13 -20.95 -9.02 -22.87
CA LEU A 13 -21.60 -9.89 -21.90
C LEU A 13 -22.43 -11.03 -22.54
N GLN A 14 -22.74 -10.93 -23.84
CA GLN A 14 -23.48 -11.99 -24.54
C GLN A 14 -22.57 -13.12 -25.08
N GLY A 15 -21.26 -12.91 -25.14
CA GLY A 15 -20.29 -13.92 -25.58
C GLY A 15 -20.00 -14.99 -24.52
N GLU A 16 -20.05 -14.62 -23.23
CA GLU A 16 -19.73 -15.54 -22.14
C GLU A 16 -20.91 -16.44 -21.70
N LEU A 17 -22.15 -16.10 -22.09
CA LEU A 17 -23.33 -16.88 -21.71
C LEU A 17 -23.71 -17.99 -22.72
N LYS A 18 -22.93 -18.19 -23.78
CA LYS A 18 -23.22 -19.22 -24.82
C LYS A 18 -22.41 -20.52 -24.69
N GLU A 19 -21.44 -20.61 -23.78
CA GLU A 19 -20.63 -21.83 -23.60
C GLU A 19 -21.07 -22.76 -22.44
N GLU A 20 -22.11 -22.40 -21.68
CA GLU A 20 -22.54 -23.21 -20.51
C GLU A 20 -23.73 -24.14 -20.76
N ASN A 21 -24.09 -24.46 -22.02
CA ASN A 21 -25.18 -25.41 -22.32
C ASN A 21 -24.70 -26.57 -23.22
N ALA A 22 -23.73 -27.34 -22.72
CA ALA A 22 -23.45 -28.67 -23.25
C ALA A 22 -23.08 -29.60 -22.08
N LEU A 23 -24.10 -30.14 -21.40
CA LEU A 23 -23.96 -31.26 -20.50
C LEU A 23 -24.03 -32.57 -21.29
N PRO A 24 -23.05 -33.47 -21.21
CA PRO A 24 -23.28 -34.89 -21.44
C PRO A 24 -23.67 -35.57 -20.13
N SER A 25 -24.76 -36.29 -20.24
CA SER A 25 -25.36 -37.14 -19.22
C SER A 25 -24.48 -38.33 -18.82
N THR A 26 -24.72 -38.75 -17.55
CA THR A 26 -24.45 -40.07 -16.97
C THR A 26 -23.03 -40.41 -16.51
N GLY A 27 -22.92 -40.49 -15.18
CA GLY A 27 -21.84 -41.12 -14.46
C GLY A 27 -22.09 -41.11 -12.96
N VAL A 28 -22.84 -42.09 -12.48
CA VAL A 28 -23.07 -42.32 -11.04
C VAL A 28 -21.75 -42.73 -10.40
N LEU A 29 -21.16 -41.85 -9.60
CA LEU A 29 -20.01 -42.18 -8.76
C LEU A 29 -20.47 -42.40 -7.31
N ASN A 30 -20.41 -43.63 -6.93
CA ASN A 30 -20.72 -44.20 -5.61
C ASN A 30 -19.55 -43.89 -4.65
N PHE A 31 -19.69 -42.92 -3.75
CA PHE A 31 -18.70 -42.65 -2.70
C PHE A 31 -18.85 -43.60 -1.53
N LYS A 32 -17.97 -44.61 -1.46
CA LYS A 32 -17.73 -45.38 -0.26
C LYS A 32 -17.08 -44.49 0.81
N LYS A 33 -17.79 -44.37 1.93
CA LYS A 33 -17.35 -43.67 3.14
C LYS A 33 -16.21 -44.46 3.82
N GLY A 34 -14.98 -43.94 3.72
CA GLY A 34 -13.83 -44.45 4.49
C GLY A 34 -13.68 -43.65 5.79
N PRO A 35 -13.08 -44.24 6.86
CA PRO A 35 -12.99 -43.61 8.15
C PRO A 35 -12.03 -42.45 8.17
N SER A 36 -12.42 -41.38 8.87
CA SER A 36 -11.61 -40.15 9.07
C SER A 36 -10.34 -40.46 9.88
N PRO A 37 -9.19 -39.93 9.50
CA PRO A 37 -8.01 -39.99 10.37
C PRO A 37 -8.13 -38.99 11.52
N SER A 38 -7.85 -39.51 12.73
CA SER A 38 -7.84 -38.79 14.00
C SER A 38 -6.76 -37.68 13.99
N ALA A 39 -7.10 -36.56 14.63
CA ALA A 39 -6.19 -35.44 14.85
C ALA A 39 -4.97 -35.86 15.71
N PRO A 40 -3.77 -35.33 15.45
CA PRO A 40 -2.63 -35.60 16.30
C PRO A 40 -2.74 -34.85 17.63
N SER A 41 -2.57 -35.61 18.73
CA SER A 41 -2.52 -35.13 20.10
C SER A 41 -1.26 -34.31 20.37
N SER A 42 -1.39 -33.25 21.17
CA SER A 42 -0.31 -32.41 21.65
C SER A 42 0.74 -33.17 22.46
N PRO A 43 2.03 -32.88 22.35
CA PRO A 43 3.03 -33.48 23.21
C PRO A 43 3.02 -32.89 24.61
N SER A 44 2.99 -33.76 25.60
CA SER A 44 3.11 -33.48 27.02
C SER A 44 4.50 -32.96 27.39
N LYS A 45 4.53 -32.04 28.36
CA LYS A 45 5.73 -31.51 29.01
C LYS A 45 6.54 -32.61 29.70
N SER A 46 7.87 -32.61 29.52
CA SER A 46 8.83 -33.18 30.47
C SER A 46 9.91 -32.15 30.77
N PRO A 47 10.38 -32.03 32.02
CA PRO A 47 11.38 -31.08 32.45
C PRO A 47 12.79 -31.68 32.47
N ASN A 48 13.82 -30.79 32.42
CA ASN A 48 15.22 -30.96 32.70
C ASN A 48 16.16 -31.28 31.53
N ALA A 49 17.06 -30.37 31.22
CA ALA A 49 18.45 -30.27 31.72
C ALA A 49 19.23 -29.19 30.97
N ALA A 50 19.70 -28.25 31.72
CA ALA A 50 21.02 -27.59 31.76
C ALA A 50 21.85 -27.32 30.49
N SER A 51 22.27 -26.04 30.43
CA SER A 51 23.57 -25.51 30.06
C SER A 51 23.95 -25.43 28.58
N GLY A 52 24.20 -24.19 28.14
CA GLY A 52 24.93 -23.88 26.93
C GLY A 52 24.80 -22.42 26.54
N LEU A 53 25.75 -21.60 26.97
CA LEU A 53 25.86 -20.20 26.56
C LEU A 53 25.88 -20.05 25.04
N ALA A 54 24.89 -19.32 24.52
CA ALA A 54 25.06 -18.55 23.30
C ALA A 54 24.28 -17.26 23.49
N LYS A 55 24.94 -16.20 23.95
CA LYS A 55 24.46 -14.82 23.90
C LYS A 55 24.43 -14.39 22.44
N GLY A 56 23.41 -14.81 21.71
CA GLY A 56 22.99 -14.18 20.46
C GLY A 56 22.37 -12.84 20.82
N LEU A 57 22.91 -11.77 20.29
CA LEU A 57 22.39 -10.41 20.36
C LEU A 57 21.06 -10.33 19.61
N PHE A 58 19.99 -10.89 20.19
CA PHE A 58 18.65 -10.59 19.76
C PHE A 58 18.30 -9.22 20.36
N THR A 59 18.39 -8.19 19.57
CA THR A 59 17.74 -6.92 19.87
C THR A 59 16.26 -7.22 20.05
N GLN A 60 15.82 -7.33 21.30
CA GLN A 60 14.42 -7.48 21.63
C GLN A 60 13.69 -6.27 21.05
N LYS A 61 12.81 -6.54 20.08
CA LYS A 61 11.85 -5.52 19.64
C LYS A 61 11.07 -5.07 20.87
N PRO A 62 10.89 -3.76 21.08
CA PRO A 62 10.13 -3.27 22.22
C PRO A 62 8.74 -3.91 22.17
N ALA A 63 8.32 -4.48 23.31
CA ALA A 63 6.98 -5.01 23.45
C ALA A 63 5.99 -3.82 23.41
N TYR A 64 5.21 -3.74 22.33
CA TYR A 64 4.12 -2.77 22.24
C TYR A 64 2.94 -3.27 23.07
N ASN A 65 2.26 -2.36 23.76
CA ASN A 65 0.96 -2.68 24.31
C ASN A 65 -0.04 -2.81 23.16
N LYS A 66 -0.49 -4.02 22.86
CA LYS A 66 -1.38 -4.30 21.72
C LYS A 66 -2.73 -3.57 21.83
N ASP A 67 -3.19 -3.29 23.03
CA ASP A 67 -4.49 -2.65 23.29
C ASP A 67 -4.42 -1.12 23.15
N ARG A 68 -3.20 -0.56 23.22
CA ARG A 68 -2.94 0.89 23.13
C ARG A 68 -1.81 1.18 22.15
N CYS A 69 -1.97 0.75 20.92
CA CYS A 69 -0.97 0.91 19.88
C CYS A 69 -1.59 1.54 18.64
N LYS A 70 -0.90 2.50 18.05
CA LYS A 70 -1.19 3.07 16.73
C LYS A 70 -0.15 2.61 15.73
N ILE A 71 -0.60 2.16 14.56
CA ILE A 71 0.26 1.64 13.52
C ILE A 71 0.58 2.73 12.51
N LEU A 72 1.85 3.11 12.46
CA LEU A 72 2.41 4.00 11.47
C LEU A 72 3.02 3.14 10.34
N LEU A 73 2.45 3.21 9.14
CA LEU A 73 3.08 2.65 7.95
C LEU A 73 3.99 3.71 7.32
N VAL A 74 5.27 3.41 7.26
CA VAL A 74 6.27 4.21 6.56
C VAL A 74 6.60 3.52 5.25
N ILE A 75 6.41 4.23 4.13
CA ILE A 75 6.78 3.77 2.81
C ILE A 75 8.08 4.46 2.44
N ASP A 76 9.18 3.73 2.59
CA ASP A 76 10.54 4.20 2.33
C ASP A 76 11.47 3.02 2.10
N ASP A 77 12.63 3.29 1.55
CA ASP A 77 13.68 2.30 1.39
C ASP A 77 14.27 1.82 2.73
N GLN A 78 15.18 0.86 2.67
CA GLN A 78 15.77 0.24 3.86
C GLN A 78 16.95 1.03 4.44
N HIS A 79 17.41 2.11 3.80
CA HIS A 79 18.57 2.90 4.26
C HIS A 79 18.29 3.62 5.56
N THR A 80 17.05 4.04 5.77
CA THR A 80 16.60 4.71 7.01
C THR A 80 15.76 3.78 7.85
N ASP A 81 16.21 3.46 9.08
CA ASP A 81 15.38 2.73 10.06
C ASP A 81 14.47 3.72 10.81
N TRP A 82 13.27 3.87 10.29
CA TRP A 82 12.27 4.79 10.87
C TRP A 82 11.83 4.38 12.27
N SER A 83 11.91 3.11 12.64
CA SER A 83 11.54 2.64 13.98
C SER A 83 12.36 3.31 15.08
N LYS A 84 13.61 3.73 14.80
CA LYS A 84 14.49 4.42 15.75
C LYS A 84 13.94 5.79 16.18
N TYR A 85 13.30 6.51 15.26
CA TYR A 85 12.79 7.87 15.53
C TYR A 85 11.55 7.87 16.44
N PHE A 86 10.79 6.76 16.42
CA PHE A 86 9.55 6.61 17.17
C PHE A 86 9.68 5.73 18.41
N ARG A 87 10.86 5.12 18.63
CA ARG A 87 11.11 4.24 19.78
C ARG A 87 10.91 5.01 21.08
N GLY A 88 10.04 4.49 21.96
CA GLY A 88 9.74 5.09 23.27
C GLY A 88 8.89 6.36 23.19
N ARG A 89 8.51 6.80 22.00
CA ARG A 89 7.58 7.91 21.85
C ARG A 89 6.14 7.42 21.99
N LYS A 90 5.32 8.25 22.67
CA LYS A 90 3.90 7.97 22.85
C LYS A 90 3.05 9.11 22.28
N LEU A 91 1.92 8.77 21.69
CA LEU A 91 0.91 9.72 21.29
C LEU A 91 0.01 10.00 22.50
N PHE A 92 -0.21 11.29 22.79
CA PHE A 92 -1.04 11.75 23.90
C PHE A 92 -0.68 11.14 25.27
N GLY A 93 0.57 10.73 25.45
CA GLY A 93 1.08 10.11 26.67
C GLY A 93 0.78 8.62 26.86
N ASP A 94 -0.22 8.06 26.16
CA ASP A 94 -0.74 6.72 26.43
C ASP A 94 -0.54 5.70 25.29
N TRP A 95 -0.56 6.16 24.04
CA TRP A 95 -0.54 5.26 22.89
C TRP A 95 0.87 5.00 22.40
N ASP A 96 1.26 3.75 22.34
CA ASP A 96 2.51 3.33 21.70
C ASP A 96 2.42 3.51 20.18
N ILE A 97 3.55 3.79 19.53
CA ILE A 97 3.66 3.86 18.08
C ILE A 97 4.36 2.61 17.59
N ARG A 98 3.65 1.80 16.82
CA ARG A 98 4.22 0.67 16.09
C ARG A 98 4.54 1.11 14.68
N VAL A 99 5.83 1.10 14.33
CA VAL A 99 6.27 1.42 12.97
C VAL A 99 6.37 0.13 12.16
N GLU A 100 5.67 0.10 11.05
CA GLU A 100 5.85 -0.88 9.98
C GLU A 100 6.43 -0.14 8.79
N GLN A 101 7.55 -0.62 8.26
CA GLN A 101 8.26 -0.01 7.14
C GLN A 101 8.37 -0.99 5.99
N ALA A 102 8.06 -0.51 4.79
CA ALA A 102 8.17 -1.27 3.55
C ALA A 102 8.36 -0.34 2.36
N GLU A 103 8.91 -0.84 1.27
CA GLU A 103 8.88 -0.20 -0.03
C GLU A 103 7.54 -0.42 -0.72
N PHE A 104 7.18 0.41 -1.70
CA PHE A 104 5.95 0.21 -2.47
C PHE A 104 5.86 -1.18 -3.11
N SER A 105 6.98 -1.70 -3.60
CA SER A 105 7.09 -3.03 -4.21
C SER A 105 6.77 -4.20 -3.26
N GLU A 106 6.87 -3.97 -1.95
CA GLU A 106 6.65 -4.95 -0.90
C GLU A 106 5.21 -4.93 -0.35
N ILE A 107 4.39 -3.96 -0.81
CA ILE A 107 3.05 -3.71 -0.29
C ILE A 107 2.01 -4.33 -1.21
N ASN A 108 1.13 -5.14 -0.61
CA ASN A 108 -0.16 -5.51 -1.18
C ASN A 108 -1.28 -4.83 -0.38
N LEU A 109 -2.23 -4.21 -1.08
CA LEU A 109 -3.24 -3.35 -0.47
C LEU A 109 -4.65 -3.78 -0.88
N ALA A 110 -5.52 -3.95 0.10
CA ALA A 110 -6.96 -4.01 -0.09
C ALA A 110 -7.63 -2.83 0.60
N ALA A 111 -8.42 -2.06 -0.14
CA ALA A 111 -9.11 -0.88 0.36
C ALA A 111 -10.62 -1.08 0.31
N TYR A 112 -11.29 -0.76 1.41
CA TYR A 112 -12.73 -0.91 1.59
C TYR A 112 -13.35 0.43 2.00
N SER A 113 -14.51 0.75 1.46
CA SER A 113 -15.21 2.01 1.74
C SER A 113 -15.59 2.21 3.21
N GLU A 114 -15.95 1.12 3.90
CA GLU A 114 -16.43 1.19 5.28
C GLU A 114 -15.34 0.89 6.31
N THR A 115 -14.44 -0.05 5.99
CA THR A 115 -13.48 -0.58 6.96
C THR A 115 -12.07 -0.02 6.81
N GLY A 116 -11.82 0.78 5.77
CA GLY A 116 -10.51 1.36 5.48
C GLY A 116 -9.58 0.39 4.74
N CYS A 117 -8.27 0.50 4.95
CA CYS A 117 -7.29 -0.33 4.26
C CYS A 117 -6.80 -1.49 5.10
N MET A 118 -6.60 -2.64 4.45
CA MET A 118 -5.78 -3.73 4.95
C MET A 118 -4.50 -3.80 4.12
N VAL A 119 -3.36 -3.87 4.78
CA VAL A 119 -2.03 -3.89 4.15
C VAL A 119 -1.35 -5.20 4.50
N ASP A 120 -0.86 -5.89 3.47
CA ASP A 120 0.03 -7.03 3.59
C ASP A 120 1.42 -6.62 3.12
N ILE A 121 2.40 -6.71 4.01
CA ILE A 121 3.81 -6.50 3.67
C ILE A 121 4.46 -7.85 3.45
N GLN A 122 5.14 -8.01 2.31
CA GLN A 122 5.93 -9.18 1.98
C GLN A 122 7.40 -8.77 1.81
N VAL A 123 8.18 -9.00 2.83
CA VAL A 123 9.61 -8.66 2.83
C VAL A 123 10.45 -9.93 2.81
N ASN A 124 11.43 -9.99 1.93
CA ASN A 124 12.43 -11.05 1.95
C ASN A 124 13.68 -10.54 2.67
N ARG A 125 13.86 -10.94 3.92
CA ARG A 125 15.04 -10.56 4.72
C ARG A 125 15.92 -11.79 4.93
N GLN A 126 17.15 -11.73 4.44
CA GLN A 126 18.16 -12.80 4.62
C GLN A 126 17.63 -14.20 4.22
N GLY A 127 16.91 -14.28 3.09
CA GLY A 127 16.33 -15.53 2.60
C GLY A 127 15.04 -15.97 3.31
N THR A 128 14.59 -15.25 4.33
CA THR A 128 13.34 -15.56 5.01
C THR A 128 12.23 -14.62 4.51
N LYS A 129 11.16 -15.19 3.96
CA LYS A 129 9.96 -14.46 3.58
C LYS A 129 9.15 -14.14 4.83
N VAL A 130 9.02 -12.86 5.15
CA VAL A 130 8.18 -12.37 6.24
C VAL A 130 6.92 -11.75 5.64
N VAL A 131 5.76 -12.25 6.05
CA VAL A 131 4.46 -11.69 5.69
C VAL A 131 3.81 -11.12 6.94
N ARG A 132 3.30 -9.90 6.86
CA ARG A 132 2.57 -9.23 7.95
C ARG A 132 1.35 -8.54 7.40
N SER A 133 0.20 -8.82 8.02
CA SER A 133 -1.06 -8.18 7.70
C SER A 133 -1.47 -7.26 8.85
N PHE A 134 -1.86 -6.04 8.52
CA PHE A 134 -2.31 -5.05 9.51
C PHE A 134 -3.14 -3.94 8.85
N LYS A 135 -3.85 -3.21 9.70
CA LYS A 135 -4.57 -2.00 9.32
C LYS A 135 -3.77 -0.79 9.81
N PRO A 136 -3.19 0.03 8.91
CA PRO A 136 -2.48 1.23 9.33
C PRO A 136 -3.43 2.32 9.83
N ASP A 137 -3.01 3.03 10.88
CA ASP A 137 -3.71 4.22 11.39
C ASP A 137 -3.24 5.50 10.70
N PHE A 138 -2.00 5.51 10.20
CA PHE A 138 -1.39 6.68 9.58
C PHE A 138 -0.31 6.28 8.58
N LEU A 139 -0.12 7.09 7.53
CA LEU A 139 0.90 6.90 6.50
C LEU A 139 1.97 7.98 6.54
N LEU A 140 3.21 7.57 6.34
CA LEU A 140 4.33 8.44 6.03
C LEU A 140 4.99 7.94 4.74
N ILE A 141 4.75 8.63 3.63
CA ILE A 141 5.29 8.26 2.32
C ILE A 141 6.52 9.11 2.04
N ARG A 142 7.68 8.45 1.90
CA ARG A 142 8.98 9.06 1.62
C ARG A 142 9.57 8.60 0.29
N GLN A 143 9.21 7.41 -0.16
CA GLN A 143 9.61 6.90 -1.47
C GLN A 143 8.89 7.65 -2.60
N HIS A 144 9.55 7.81 -3.74
CA HIS A 144 8.92 8.38 -4.93
C HIS A 144 7.78 7.50 -5.42
N VAL A 145 6.61 8.11 -5.62
CA VAL A 145 5.41 7.40 -6.12
C VAL A 145 5.54 7.05 -7.60
N ARG A 146 6.32 7.83 -8.35
CA ARG A 146 6.56 7.62 -9.78
C ARG A 146 7.99 7.92 -10.11
N ASP A 147 8.64 7.01 -10.83
CA ASP A 147 9.97 7.15 -11.39
C ASP A 147 10.00 6.62 -12.83
N ALA A 148 11.17 6.61 -13.48
CA ALA A 148 11.32 6.25 -14.89
C ALA A 148 10.75 4.88 -15.27
N CYS A 149 10.84 3.88 -14.36
CA CYS A 149 10.39 2.50 -14.58
C CYS A 149 9.32 2.04 -13.59
N GLU A 150 8.90 2.90 -12.67
CA GLU A 150 7.99 2.55 -11.57
C GLU A 150 6.82 3.53 -11.49
N ASP A 151 5.63 3.00 -11.25
CA ASP A 151 4.40 3.78 -11.09
C ASP A 151 3.51 3.17 -9.99
N TRP A 152 3.55 3.77 -8.82
CA TRP A 152 2.84 3.34 -7.63
C TRP A 152 1.55 4.13 -7.36
N ARG A 153 1.05 4.90 -8.36
CA ARG A 153 -0.18 5.69 -8.23
C ARG A 153 -1.39 4.86 -7.81
N ASN A 154 -1.45 3.61 -8.24
CA ASN A 154 -2.56 2.73 -7.87
C ASN A 154 -2.60 2.46 -6.36
N LEU A 155 -1.44 2.32 -5.69
CA LEU A 155 -1.37 2.18 -4.24
C LEU A 155 -1.80 3.49 -3.55
N LEU A 156 -1.34 4.63 -4.07
CA LEU A 156 -1.75 5.94 -3.55
C LEU A 156 -3.28 6.14 -3.63
N LEU A 157 -3.88 5.76 -4.76
CA LEU A 157 -5.34 5.79 -4.95
C LEU A 157 -6.05 4.83 -3.98
N GLY A 158 -5.50 3.65 -3.76
CA GLY A 158 -6.05 2.68 -2.80
C GLY A 158 -6.03 3.21 -1.37
N PHE A 159 -4.93 3.84 -0.93
CA PHE A 159 -4.86 4.50 0.37
C PHE A 159 -5.86 5.67 0.49
N GLN A 160 -6.01 6.46 -0.58
CA GLN A 160 -7.01 7.52 -0.63
C GLN A 160 -8.43 6.97 -0.53
N TYR A 161 -8.72 5.86 -1.25
CA TYR A 161 -10.01 5.19 -1.20
C TYR A 161 -10.34 4.68 0.21
N GLY A 162 -9.37 4.12 0.91
CA GLY A 162 -9.50 3.66 2.28
C GLY A 162 -9.48 4.77 3.34
N GLY A 163 -9.27 6.03 2.93
CA GLY A 163 -9.37 7.20 3.81
C GLY A 163 -8.29 7.28 4.89
N ILE A 164 -7.11 6.73 4.67
CA ILE A 164 -6.04 6.78 5.67
C ILE A 164 -5.37 8.15 5.67
N PRO A 165 -5.25 8.79 6.84
CA PRO A 165 -4.54 10.05 6.98
C PRO A 165 -3.04 9.88 6.71
N SER A 166 -2.42 10.91 6.11
CA SER A 166 -1.00 10.88 5.73
C SER A 166 -0.33 12.25 5.82
N ILE A 167 0.98 12.24 5.92
CA ILE A 167 1.88 13.36 5.70
C ILE A 167 2.86 12.95 4.57
N ASN A 168 2.97 13.73 3.47
CA ASN A 168 2.06 14.79 3.05
C ASN A 168 0.68 14.18 2.71
N SER A 169 -0.35 15.01 2.54
CA SER A 169 -1.68 14.50 2.19
C SER A 169 -1.65 13.75 0.86
N LEU A 170 -2.42 12.66 0.75
CA LEU A 170 -2.49 11.86 -0.48
C LEU A 170 -2.88 12.67 -1.73
N PRO A 171 -3.88 13.60 -1.65
CA PRO A 171 -4.17 14.49 -2.78
C PRO A 171 -2.99 15.38 -3.16
N SER A 172 -2.22 15.86 -2.17
CA SER A 172 -1.01 16.65 -2.45
C SER A 172 0.04 15.80 -3.18
N LEU A 173 0.35 14.61 -2.66
CA LEU A 173 1.29 13.68 -3.30
C LEU A 173 0.88 13.37 -4.74
N TYR A 174 -0.40 13.08 -4.97
CA TYR A 174 -0.92 12.77 -6.30
C TYR A 174 -0.79 13.97 -7.26
N ASN A 175 -1.14 15.18 -6.81
CA ASN A 175 -1.03 16.37 -7.64
C ASN A 175 0.43 16.71 -8.01
N PHE A 176 1.40 16.39 -7.13
CA PHE A 176 2.82 16.66 -7.37
C PHE A 176 3.52 15.65 -8.30
N LEU A 177 2.81 14.62 -8.77
CA LEU A 177 3.39 13.66 -9.73
C LEU A 177 3.68 14.28 -11.10
N ASP A 178 2.92 15.31 -11.48
CA ASP A 178 3.07 16.01 -12.74
C ASP A 178 3.33 17.50 -12.50
N LYS A 179 4.58 17.95 -12.68
CA LYS A 179 4.98 19.34 -12.43
C LYS A 179 4.16 20.37 -13.22
N PRO A 180 3.82 20.16 -14.52
CA PRO A 180 2.97 21.08 -15.25
C PRO A 180 1.58 21.22 -14.64
N TRP A 181 1.02 20.15 -14.10
CA TRP A 181 -0.26 20.18 -13.39
C TRP A 181 -0.20 21.06 -12.15
N VAL A 182 0.88 20.91 -11.34
CA VAL A 182 1.09 21.77 -10.16
C VAL A 182 1.15 23.22 -10.57
N PHE A 183 1.94 23.56 -11.59
CA PHE A 183 2.08 24.93 -12.04
C PHE A 183 0.76 25.52 -12.55
N ALA A 184 -0.02 24.74 -13.28
CA ALA A 184 -1.38 25.14 -13.68
C ALA A 184 -2.29 25.48 -12.48
N ARG A 185 -2.15 24.73 -11.36
CA ARG A 185 -2.86 25.06 -10.12
C ARG A 185 -2.35 26.37 -9.48
N LEU A 186 -1.06 26.61 -9.49
CA LEU A 186 -0.48 27.86 -9.00
C LEU A 186 -0.97 29.05 -9.85
N ILE A 187 -1.04 28.93 -11.18
CA ILE A 187 -1.63 29.94 -12.06
C ILE A 187 -3.08 30.24 -11.71
N GLN A 188 -3.88 29.19 -11.39
CA GLN A 188 -5.28 29.40 -10.95
C GLN A 188 -5.36 30.21 -9.65
N ILE A 189 -4.45 29.98 -8.70
CA ILE A 189 -4.36 30.76 -7.47
C ILE A 189 -3.95 32.21 -7.79
N GLN A 190 -2.95 32.42 -8.65
CA GLN A 190 -2.51 33.76 -9.05
C GLN A 190 -3.67 34.54 -9.71
N ARG A 191 -4.46 33.92 -10.58
CA ARG A 191 -5.63 34.56 -11.21
C ARG A 191 -6.67 35.02 -10.20
N LYS A 192 -6.81 34.30 -9.07
CA LYS A 192 -7.74 34.67 -7.98
C LYS A 192 -7.22 35.78 -7.09
N LEU A 193 -5.93 35.73 -6.75
CA LEU A 193 -5.31 36.64 -5.79
C LEU A 193 -4.66 37.88 -6.43
N GLY A 194 -4.42 37.86 -7.74
CA GLY A 194 -3.66 38.87 -8.45
C GLY A 194 -2.15 38.63 -8.42
N LYS A 195 -1.44 39.12 -9.46
CA LYS A 195 0.00 38.93 -9.64
C LYS A 195 0.83 39.56 -8.50
N GLU A 196 0.35 40.65 -7.92
CA GLU A 196 1.03 41.34 -6.82
C GLU A 196 1.02 40.56 -5.52
N ASN A 197 -0.11 39.90 -5.23
CA ASN A 197 -0.27 39.11 -4.00
C ASN A 197 0.27 37.68 -4.11
N PHE A 198 0.34 37.17 -5.33
CA PHE A 198 0.83 35.82 -5.60
C PHE A 198 1.71 35.82 -6.87
N PRO A 199 2.96 36.30 -6.77
CA PRO A 199 3.86 36.37 -7.91
C PRO A 199 4.34 34.97 -8.32
N LEU A 200 4.28 34.68 -9.61
CA LEU A 200 4.85 33.48 -10.23
C LEU A 200 5.84 33.87 -11.30
N ILE A 201 6.84 33.03 -11.53
CA ILE A 201 7.71 33.13 -12.68
C ILE A 201 6.91 32.93 -13.96
N GLU A 202 7.26 33.63 -15.02
CA GLU A 202 6.63 33.44 -16.30
C GLU A 202 7.10 32.13 -16.92
N GLN A 203 6.14 31.28 -17.31
CA GLN A 203 6.40 29.99 -17.96
C GLN A 203 5.40 29.76 -19.07
N ALA A 204 5.87 29.15 -20.18
CA ALA A 204 5.04 28.65 -21.26
C ALA A 204 4.98 27.11 -21.18
N TYR A 205 3.83 26.56 -21.49
CA TYR A 205 3.64 25.13 -21.60
C TYR A 205 3.36 24.73 -23.05
N TYR A 206 4.18 23.87 -23.57
CA TYR A 206 4.03 23.29 -24.90
C TYR A 206 3.71 21.79 -24.75
N PRO A 207 2.61 21.30 -25.33
CA PRO A 207 2.25 19.87 -25.25
C PRO A 207 3.22 19.00 -26.05
N ASN A 208 3.94 19.59 -27.02
CA ASN A 208 4.89 18.91 -27.87
C ASN A 208 6.21 19.69 -27.90
N HIS A 209 7.33 19.02 -27.67
CA HIS A 209 8.67 19.64 -27.70
C HIS A 209 9.05 20.25 -29.07
N ARG A 210 8.44 19.77 -30.17
CA ARG A 210 8.69 20.32 -31.52
C ARG A 210 8.18 21.74 -31.68
N GLU A 211 7.15 22.11 -30.94
CA GLU A 211 6.57 23.47 -30.97
C GLU A 211 7.43 24.50 -30.20
N MET A 212 8.38 24.04 -29.38
CA MET A 212 9.29 24.93 -28.65
C MET A 212 10.36 25.58 -29.54
N GLY A 213 10.62 25.01 -30.73
CA GLY A 213 11.66 25.48 -31.62
C GLY A 213 11.27 26.69 -32.52
N ASP A 214 9.96 26.95 -32.68
CA ASP A 214 9.45 27.96 -33.63
C ASP A 214 9.17 29.33 -32.97
N SER A 215 9.52 29.50 -31.70
CA SER A 215 9.22 30.70 -30.89
C SER A 215 10.44 31.60 -30.69
N GLY A 216 11.43 31.57 -31.62
CA GLY A 216 12.61 32.41 -31.62
C GLY A 216 12.48 33.61 -32.55
#